data_0ab52f83f6a6166ace31ee239323825d
#
_entry.id   0ab52f83f6a6166ace31ee239323825d
#
_cell.length_a   1.000
_cell.length_b   1.000
_cell.length_c   1.000
_cell.angle_alpha   90.00
_cell.angle_beta   90.00
_cell.angle_gamma   90.00
#
_symmetry.space_group_name_H-M   'P 1'
#
loop_
_entity.id
_entity.type
_entity.pdbx_description
1 polymer ?
#
loop_
_entity_poly.entity_id
_entity_poly.type
_entity_poly.pdbx_seq_one_letter_code
_entity_poly.pdbx_strand_id
1 'polypeptide(L)'
;MGRRRVVNVFGLARGRKTTMASARRLTTDRIWRALEKTAFAVISFVTPEGEPRSSGVVCAAARRHLYVVTASGSWKARQISDGDPVSVTVPVRRGGLLSLIAPIPPATATFLTRATVHPAGSVSIESVSNRLASLLPPERKNGCLLELAPEGAFLTYGGGVSLRDMAMPAAAIARVPVA
;
A
#
# COMPACT_ATOMS: atom_id res chain seq x y z
N MET A 1 -14.08 40.41 26.16
CA MET A 1 -13.04 39.59 26.80
C MET A 1 -13.66 38.31 27.31
N GLY A 2 -13.84 37.30 26.43
CA GLY A 2 -14.52 36.02 26.70
C GLY A 2 -13.56 34.86 26.53
N ARG A 3 -13.10 34.28 27.63
CA ARG A 3 -12.26 33.08 27.67
C ARG A 3 -13.13 31.86 27.28
N ARG A 4 -12.87 31.26 26.14
CA ARG A 4 -13.41 29.94 25.78
C ARG A 4 -12.70 28.85 26.62
N ARG A 5 -13.43 28.17 27.50
CA ARG A 5 -12.98 26.95 28.18
C ARG A 5 -12.84 25.84 27.17
N VAL A 6 -11.64 25.33 26.99
CA VAL A 6 -11.37 24.07 26.30
C VAL A 6 -11.80 22.94 27.24
N VAL A 7 -12.84 22.21 26.87
CA VAL A 7 -13.29 21.02 27.60
C VAL A 7 -12.39 19.86 27.19
N ASN A 8 -11.58 19.40 28.13
CA ASN A 8 -10.68 18.28 27.96
C ASN A 8 -11.47 16.98 28.15
N VAL A 9 -11.87 16.33 27.06
CA VAL A 9 -12.64 15.06 27.03
C VAL A 9 -11.67 13.88 26.87
N PHE A 10 -10.64 13.81 27.69
CA PHE A 10 -9.88 12.57 27.88
C PHE A 10 -10.20 11.98 29.25
N GLY A 11 -11.37 11.36 29.35
CA GLY A 11 -11.70 10.50 30.48
C GLY A 11 -10.86 9.22 30.44
N LEU A 12 -10.06 9.03 31.47
CA LEU A 12 -9.31 7.80 31.74
C LEU A 12 -10.27 6.60 31.83
N ALA A 13 -10.38 5.81 30.77
CA ALA A 13 -10.93 4.46 30.85
C ALA A 13 -9.84 3.54 31.41
N ARG A 14 -10.00 3.17 32.70
CA ARG A 14 -9.23 2.13 33.41
C ARG A 14 -9.16 0.86 32.60
N GLY A 15 -7.95 0.34 32.46
CA GLY A 15 -7.56 -0.83 31.71
C GLY A 15 -8.44 -2.06 31.96
N ARG A 16 -9.16 -2.46 30.93
CA ARG A 16 -9.46 -3.86 30.68
C ARG A 16 -8.25 -4.42 29.96
N LYS A 17 -7.50 -5.29 30.61
CA LYS A 17 -6.53 -6.19 29.96
C LYS A 17 -7.31 -7.01 28.94
N THR A 18 -7.45 -6.48 27.72
CA THR A 18 -7.92 -7.25 26.59
C THR A 18 -6.83 -8.28 26.33
N THR A 19 -7.10 -9.50 26.71
CA THR A 19 -6.32 -10.68 26.36
C THR A 19 -6.05 -10.58 24.86
N MET A 20 -4.79 -10.35 24.49
CA MET A 20 -4.32 -10.44 23.11
C MET A 20 -4.35 -11.90 22.68
N ALA A 21 -5.57 -12.43 22.52
CA ALA A 21 -5.80 -13.73 21.94
C ALA A 21 -5.35 -13.67 20.49
N SER A 22 -4.12 -14.15 20.27
CA SER A 22 -3.64 -14.75 19.02
C SER A 22 -4.00 -14.01 17.72
N ALA A 23 -3.83 -12.70 17.66
CA ALA A 23 -3.51 -12.07 16.41
C ALA A 23 -2.16 -12.68 15.99
N ARG A 24 -2.17 -13.61 15.02
CA ARG A 24 -0.94 -14.11 14.40
C ARG A 24 -0.13 -12.87 14.04
N ARG A 25 0.93 -12.58 14.78
CA ARG A 25 1.69 -11.33 14.66
C ARG A 25 1.98 -11.09 13.20
N LEU A 26 1.42 -10.02 12.66
CA LEU A 26 1.68 -9.60 11.31
C LEU A 26 3.16 -9.16 11.28
N THR A 27 3.97 -9.84 10.47
CA THR A 27 5.39 -9.55 10.35
C THR A 27 5.66 -8.91 8.99
N THR A 28 6.75 -8.17 8.88
CA THR A 28 7.24 -7.58 7.62
C THR A 28 7.26 -8.60 6.48
N ASP A 29 7.82 -9.80 6.71
CA ASP A 29 7.87 -10.85 5.68
C ASP A 29 6.49 -11.38 5.27
N ARG A 30 5.52 -11.37 6.17
CA ARG A 30 4.14 -11.73 5.82
C ARG A 30 3.48 -10.69 4.92
N ILE A 31 3.76 -9.42 5.19
CA ILE A 31 3.27 -8.33 4.35
C ILE A 31 3.91 -8.46 2.97
N TRP A 32 5.22 -8.59 2.88
CA TRP A 32 5.91 -8.75 1.59
C TRP A 32 5.38 -9.94 0.79
N ARG A 33 5.23 -11.11 1.41
CA ARG A 33 4.60 -12.27 0.74
C ARG A 33 3.17 -12.02 0.25
N ALA A 34 2.43 -11.14 0.90
CA ALA A 34 1.10 -10.74 0.44
C ALA A 34 1.20 -9.76 -0.74
N LEU A 35 2.11 -8.79 -0.68
CA LEU A 35 2.37 -7.83 -1.76
C LEU A 35 2.85 -8.53 -3.03
N GLU A 36 3.75 -9.52 -2.91
CA GLU A 36 4.24 -10.32 -4.03
C GLU A 36 3.14 -11.07 -4.79
N LYS A 37 2.03 -11.37 -4.14
CA LYS A 37 0.86 -12.03 -4.77
C LYS A 37 -0.11 -11.04 -5.41
N THR A 38 0.06 -9.74 -5.19
CA THR A 38 -0.86 -8.70 -5.66
C THR A 38 -0.37 -8.14 -7.00
N ALA A 39 -1.33 -7.84 -7.88
CA ALA A 39 -1.06 -7.25 -9.20
C ALA A 39 -1.65 -5.83 -9.34
N PHE A 40 -2.26 -5.31 -8.29
CA PHE A 40 -2.94 -4.01 -8.30
C PHE A 40 -2.62 -3.22 -7.04
N ALA A 41 -2.40 -1.92 -7.21
CA ALA A 41 -2.27 -0.96 -6.13
C ALA A 41 -2.94 0.36 -6.49
N VAL A 42 -3.21 1.18 -5.49
CA VAL A 42 -3.51 2.60 -5.67
C VAL A 42 -2.29 3.38 -5.22
N ILE A 43 -1.76 4.21 -6.10
CA ILE A 43 -0.72 5.18 -5.77
C ILE A 43 -1.35 6.55 -5.58
N SER A 44 -0.87 7.30 -4.60
CA SER A 44 -1.32 8.66 -4.30
C SER A 44 -0.10 9.56 -4.12
N PHE A 45 -0.14 10.73 -4.71
CA PHE A 45 0.95 11.69 -4.70
C PHE A 45 0.40 13.12 -4.82
N VAL A 46 1.24 14.11 -4.61
CA VAL A 46 0.91 15.52 -4.78
C VAL A 46 1.57 16.01 -6.06
N THR A 47 0.82 16.68 -6.91
CA THR A 47 1.35 17.26 -8.15
C THR A 47 2.25 18.47 -7.84
N PRO A 48 3.09 18.93 -8.79
CA PRO A 48 3.88 20.16 -8.63
C PRO A 48 3.03 21.39 -8.26
N GLU A 49 1.76 21.42 -8.67
CA GLU A 49 0.80 22.47 -8.34
C GLU A 49 0.20 22.33 -6.92
N GLY A 50 0.57 21.29 -6.17
CA GLY A 50 0.09 21.03 -4.82
C GLY A 50 -1.23 20.26 -4.74
N GLU A 51 -1.72 19.72 -5.85
CA GLU A 51 -2.98 18.98 -5.88
C GLU A 51 -2.78 17.49 -5.53
N PRO A 52 -3.55 16.93 -4.59
CA PRO A 52 -3.51 15.50 -4.30
C PRO A 52 -4.17 14.70 -5.44
N ARG A 53 -3.50 13.64 -5.87
CA ARG A 53 -3.98 12.74 -6.94
C ARG A 53 -3.84 11.29 -6.52
N SER A 54 -4.78 10.45 -6.96
CA SER A 54 -4.73 9.01 -6.77
C SER A 54 -5.02 8.29 -8.08
N SER A 55 -4.35 7.15 -8.29
CA SER A 55 -4.55 6.34 -9.48
C SER A 55 -4.35 4.86 -9.21
N GLY A 56 -5.25 4.04 -9.74
CA GLY A 56 -5.04 2.59 -9.81
C GLY A 56 -3.93 2.23 -10.80
N VAL A 57 -3.09 1.28 -10.43
CA VAL A 57 -1.95 0.84 -11.23
C VAL A 57 -1.80 -0.68 -11.18
N VAL A 58 -1.30 -1.25 -12.28
CA VAL A 58 -0.76 -2.61 -12.28
C VAL A 58 0.63 -2.55 -11.68
N CYS A 59 0.92 -3.45 -10.76
CA CYS A 59 2.18 -3.48 -10.05
C CYS A 59 2.68 -4.90 -9.78
N ALA A 60 3.95 -5.02 -9.46
CA ALA A 60 4.53 -6.21 -8.87
C ALA A 60 5.52 -5.84 -7.78
N ALA A 61 5.51 -6.59 -6.67
CA ALA A 61 6.53 -6.48 -5.65
C ALA A 61 7.68 -7.44 -5.97
N ALA A 62 8.90 -6.94 -5.91
CA ALA A 62 10.12 -7.71 -6.03
C ALA A 62 11.24 -7.00 -5.25
N ARG A 63 12.21 -7.76 -4.70
CA ARG A 63 13.40 -7.21 -4.00
C ARG A 63 13.04 -6.15 -2.93
N ARG A 64 11.89 -6.30 -2.25
CA ARG A 64 11.35 -5.35 -1.27
C ARG A 64 11.07 -3.94 -1.83
N HIS A 65 10.81 -3.83 -3.11
CA HIS A 65 10.28 -2.64 -3.78
C HIS A 65 8.97 -2.97 -4.49
N LEU A 66 8.18 -1.97 -4.77
CA LEU A 66 7.01 -2.08 -5.64
C LEU A 66 7.33 -1.43 -6.98
N TYR A 67 7.07 -2.15 -8.05
CA TYR A 67 7.34 -1.71 -9.41
C TYR A 67 6.04 -1.48 -10.16
N VAL A 68 5.94 -0.34 -10.84
CA VAL A 68 4.77 0.09 -11.62
C VAL A 68 5.24 0.54 -12.99
N VAL A 69 4.62 0.02 -14.05
CA VAL A 69 4.87 0.51 -15.40
C VAL A 69 3.73 1.41 -15.84
N THR A 70 4.07 2.56 -16.39
CA THR A 70 3.13 3.53 -16.93
C THR A 70 3.56 3.98 -18.31
N ALA A 71 2.61 4.35 -19.19
CA ALA A 71 2.96 4.90 -20.50
C ALA A 71 3.76 6.20 -20.32
N SER A 72 4.82 6.38 -21.12
CA SER A 72 5.75 7.54 -21.02
C SER A 72 5.04 8.89 -21.15
N GLY A 73 3.99 8.97 -21.97
CA GLY A 73 3.15 10.16 -22.13
C GLY A 73 2.01 10.28 -21.12
N SER A 74 1.89 9.35 -20.14
CA SER A 74 0.81 9.44 -19.17
C SER A 74 1.01 10.62 -18.22
N TRP A 75 -0.11 11.15 -17.73
CA TRP A 75 -0.05 12.24 -16.76
C TRP A 75 0.72 11.83 -15.48
N LYS A 76 0.66 10.57 -15.06
CA LYS A 76 1.44 10.05 -13.91
C LYS A 76 2.95 10.13 -14.14
N ALA A 77 3.40 9.74 -15.33
CA ALA A 77 4.83 9.80 -15.69
C ALA A 77 5.36 11.23 -15.78
N ARG A 78 4.48 12.21 -15.97
CA ARG A 78 4.85 13.64 -16.02
C ARG A 78 4.79 14.33 -14.67
N GLN A 79 4.04 13.77 -13.71
CA GLN A 79 3.77 14.41 -12.43
C GLN A 79 4.58 13.83 -11.27
N ILE A 80 5.14 12.63 -11.44
CA ILE A 80 5.99 11.99 -10.43
C ILE A 80 7.43 12.13 -10.88
N SER A 81 8.22 12.82 -10.08
CA SER A 81 9.66 13.01 -10.31
C SER A 81 10.48 12.03 -9.46
N ASP A 82 11.75 11.92 -9.80
CA ASP A 82 12.71 11.15 -9.02
C ASP A 82 12.83 11.75 -7.60
N GLY A 83 12.77 10.90 -6.59
CA GLY A 83 12.78 11.31 -5.20
C GLY A 83 11.43 11.72 -4.61
N ASP A 84 10.34 11.78 -5.39
CA ASP A 84 9.05 12.20 -4.86
C ASP A 84 8.46 11.19 -3.86
N PRO A 85 7.79 11.69 -2.82
CA PRO A 85 7.04 10.85 -1.91
C PRO A 85 5.75 10.36 -2.56
N VAL A 86 5.55 9.05 -2.59
CA VAL A 86 4.33 8.41 -3.12
C VAL A 86 3.73 7.51 -2.04
N SER A 87 2.48 7.72 -1.70
CA SER A 87 1.75 6.80 -0.85
C SER A 87 1.17 5.66 -1.68
N VAL A 88 1.33 4.43 -1.20
CA VAL A 88 0.84 3.23 -1.86
C VAL A 88 -0.17 2.54 -0.97
N THR A 89 -1.33 2.17 -1.54
CA THR A 89 -2.32 1.32 -0.87
C THR A 89 -2.56 0.08 -1.70
N VAL A 90 -2.30 -1.08 -1.09
CA VAL A 90 -2.45 -2.39 -1.74
C VAL A 90 -3.60 -3.14 -1.07
N PRO A 91 -4.67 -3.51 -1.82
CA PRO A 91 -5.70 -4.40 -1.32
C PRO A 91 -5.18 -5.84 -1.29
N VAL A 92 -5.24 -6.46 -0.11
CA VAL A 92 -4.82 -7.85 0.10
C VAL A 92 -6.06 -8.74 0.24
N ARG A 93 -6.23 -9.68 -0.66
CA ARG A 93 -7.35 -10.63 -0.62
C ARG A 93 -7.31 -11.49 0.64
N ARG A 94 -8.48 -11.74 1.22
CA ARG A 94 -8.69 -12.58 2.41
C ARG A 94 -9.68 -13.69 2.08
N GLY A 95 -9.62 -14.77 2.88
CA GLY A 95 -10.68 -15.78 2.88
C GLY A 95 -10.55 -16.91 1.87
N GLY A 96 -9.52 -16.96 1.03
CA GLY A 96 -9.33 -18.05 0.08
C GLY A 96 -10.59 -18.31 -0.78
N LEU A 97 -11.02 -19.56 -0.90
CA LEU A 97 -12.23 -19.95 -1.65
C LEU A 97 -13.53 -19.36 -1.09
N LEU A 98 -13.58 -19.08 0.24
CA LEU A 98 -14.74 -18.45 0.88
C LEU A 98 -14.98 -17.02 0.34
N SER A 99 -13.96 -16.32 -0.12
CA SER A 99 -14.12 -14.98 -0.70
C SER A 99 -14.83 -14.98 -2.06
N LEU A 100 -15.03 -16.12 -2.68
CA LEU A 100 -15.80 -16.27 -3.91
C LEU A 100 -17.31 -16.34 -3.64
N ILE A 101 -17.69 -16.73 -2.43
CA ILE A 101 -19.10 -16.98 -2.06
C ILE A 101 -19.62 -15.87 -1.12
N ALA A 102 -18.76 -15.30 -0.29
CA ALA A 102 -19.13 -14.25 0.67
C ALA A 102 -18.40 -12.94 0.37
N PRO A 103 -19.06 -11.76 0.51
CA PRO A 103 -18.44 -10.44 0.32
C PRO A 103 -17.51 -10.11 1.48
N ILE A 104 -16.35 -10.76 1.53
CA ILE A 104 -15.34 -10.51 2.56
C ILE A 104 -14.54 -9.26 2.18
N PRO A 105 -14.57 -8.18 2.97
CA PRO A 105 -13.77 -6.99 2.68
C PRO A 105 -12.28 -7.34 2.60
N PRO A 106 -11.54 -6.84 1.59
CA PRO A 106 -10.10 -7.03 1.53
C PRO A 106 -9.42 -6.35 2.73
N ALA A 107 -8.32 -6.92 3.18
CA ALA A 107 -7.39 -6.18 4.02
C ALA A 107 -6.64 -5.16 3.15
N THR A 108 -6.09 -4.12 3.76
CA THR A 108 -5.22 -3.18 3.04
C THR A 108 -3.87 -3.05 3.73
N ALA A 109 -2.84 -2.81 2.93
CA ALA A 109 -1.54 -2.37 3.39
C ALA A 109 -1.25 -1.02 2.73
N THR A 110 -1.07 0.02 3.56
CA THR A 110 -0.73 1.38 3.11
C THR A 110 0.65 1.75 3.64
N PHE A 111 1.49 2.32 2.80
CA PHE A 111 2.83 2.71 3.17
C PHE A 111 3.32 3.87 2.31
N LEU A 112 4.24 4.65 2.86
CA LEU A 112 4.94 5.69 2.14
C LEU A 112 6.10 5.07 1.38
N THR A 113 6.39 5.60 0.20
CA THR A 113 7.53 5.21 -0.64
C THR A 113 8.26 6.43 -1.16
N ARG A 114 9.52 6.21 -1.54
CA ARG A 114 10.29 7.13 -2.35
C ARG A 114 10.31 6.61 -3.80
N ALA A 115 9.94 7.45 -4.75
CA ALA A 115 9.92 7.06 -6.16
C ALA A 115 11.31 7.20 -6.79
N THR A 116 11.73 6.19 -7.57
CA THR A 116 12.80 6.30 -8.56
C THR A 116 12.18 6.13 -9.94
N VAL A 117 12.42 7.09 -10.82
CA VAL A 117 11.80 7.13 -12.14
C VAL A 117 12.82 6.64 -13.19
N HIS A 118 12.55 5.48 -13.77
CA HIS A 118 13.34 4.94 -14.87
C HIS A 118 12.66 5.31 -16.19
N PRO A 119 13.33 6.09 -17.06
CA PRO A 119 12.80 6.46 -18.38
C PRO A 119 12.43 5.23 -19.22
N ALA A 120 11.56 5.42 -20.19
CA ALA A 120 11.15 4.36 -21.11
C ALA A 120 12.35 3.71 -21.79
N GLY A 121 12.42 2.38 -21.72
CA GLY A 121 13.49 1.59 -22.34
C GLY A 121 14.85 1.63 -21.62
N SER A 122 15.01 2.37 -20.52
CA SER A 122 16.27 2.42 -19.77
C SER A 122 16.54 1.16 -18.96
N VAL A 123 15.49 0.46 -18.55
CA VAL A 123 15.56 -0.78 -17.75
C VAL A 123 14.61 -1.81 -18.35
N SER A 124 15.09 -3.05 -18.58
CA SER A 124 14.22 -4.16 -18.98
C SER A 124 13.31 -4.56 -17.83
N ILE A 125 12.02 -4.60 -18.08
CA ILE A 125 11.03 -4.99 -17.07
C ILE A 125 11.20 -6.44 -16.66
N GLU A 126 11.59 -7.31 -17.58
CA GLU A 126 11.90 -8.72 -17.34
C GLU A 126 13.06 -8.89 -16.35
N SER A 127 14.08 -8.05 -16.43
CA SER A 127 15.21 -8.08 -15.51
C SER A 127 14.86 -7.68 -14.08
N VAL A 128 13.81 -6.87 -13.93
CA VAL A 128 13.28 -6.42 -12.64
C VAL A 128 12.29 -7.44 -12.08
N SER A 129 11.32 -7.85 -12.88
CA SER A 129 10.28 -8.77 -12.47
C SER A 129 9.60 -9.46 -13.66
N ASN A 130 9.84 -10.76 -13.83
CA ASN A 130 9.13 -11.59 -14.82
C ASN A 130 7.60 -11.55 -14.60
N ARG A 131 7.18 -11.45 -13.33
CA ARG A 131 5.76 -11.31 -13.00
C ARG A 131 5.18 -10.01 -13.55
N LEU A 132 5.87 -8.89 -13.36
CA LEU A 132 5.40 -7.60 -13.90
C LEU A 132 5.32 -7.67 -15.42
N ALA A 133 6.34 -8.22 -16.07
CA ALA A 133 6.36 -8.40 -17.51
C ALA A 133 5.20 -9.26 -18.02
N SER A 134 4.78 -10.30 -17.29
CA SER A 134 3.64 -11.14 -17.66
C SER A 134 2.28 -10.49 -17.46
N LEU A 135 2.19 -9.47 -16.61
CA LEU A 135 0.95 -8.71 -16.37
C LEU A 135 0.72 -7.60 -17.39
N LEU A 136 1.73 -7.26 -18.18
CA LEU A 136 1.69 -6.13 -19.11
C LEU A 136 1.51 -6.62 -20.55
N PRO A 137 0.64 -5.97 -21.33
CA PRO A 137 0.60 -6.20 -22.76
C PRO A 137 1.91 -5.70 -23.41
N PRO A 138 2.32 -6.29 -24.56
CA PRO A 138 3.60 -5.98 -25.21
C PRO A 138 3.86 -4.48 -25.42
N GLU A 139 2.82 -3.74 -25.77
CA GLU A 139 2.88 -2.29 -26.07
C GLU A 139 3.25 -1.46 -24.83
N ARG A 140 3.03 -1.98 -23.64
CA ARG A 140 3.34 -1.30 -22.36
C ARG A 140 4.70 -1.66 -21.78
N LYS A 141 5.37 -2.67 -22.31
CA LYS A 141 6.68 -3.10 -21.80
C LYS A 141 7.79 -2.05 -21.97
N ASN A 142 7.64 -1.16 -22.92
CA ASN A 142 8.58 -0.03 -23.14
C ASN A 142 8.12 1.26 -22.44
N GLY A 143 7.28 1.16 -21.41
CA GLY A 143 6.84 2.30 -20.63
C GLY A 143 7.90 2.81 -19.64
N CYS A 144 7.57 3.92 -19.00
CA CYS A 144 8.33 4.43 -17.86
C CYS A 144 8.11 3.49 -16.65
N LEU A 145 9.18 3.06 -16.00
CA LEU A 145 9.13 2.22 -14.81
C LEU A 145 9.29 3.10 -13.55
N LEU A 146 8.34 3.03 -12.67
CA LEU A 146 8.42 3.61 -11.32
C LEU A 146 8.84 2.51 -10.36
N GLU A 147 9.96 2.68 -9.71
CA GLU A 147 10.43 1.89 -8.60
C GLU A 147 10.09 2.62 -7.31
N LEU A 148 9.28 2.00 -6.47
CA LEU A 148 8.74 2.58 -5.24
C LEU A 148 9.37 1.87 -4.05
N ALA A 149 10.32 2.53 -3.39
CA ALA A 149 11.03 2.04 -2.21
C ALA A 149 10.24 2.39 -0.94
N PRO A 150 9.69 1.40 -0.20
CA PRO A 150 8.94 1.67 1.02
C PRO A 150 9.81 2.26 2.13
N GLU A 151 9.23 3.23 2.85
CA GLU A 151 9.85 3.91 3.98
C GLU A 151 9.03 3.75 5.26
N GLY A 152 9.68 3.72 6.41
CA GLY A 152 9.06 3.78 7.73
C GLY A 152 8.31 2.51 8.12
N ALA A 153 7.00 2.47 7.93
CA ALA A 153 6.16 1.36 8.36
C ALA A 153 4.97 1.11 7.43
N PHE A 154 4.58 -0.14 7.31
CA PHE A 154 3.30 -0.54 6.76
C PHE A 154 2.18 -0.26 7.76
N LEU A 155 1.16 0.47 7.35
CA LEU A 155 -0.12 0.59 8.05
C LEU A 155 -1.07 -0.43 7.43
N THR A 156 -1.53 -1.40 8.22
CA THR A 156 -2.45 -2.41 7.73
C THR A 156 -3.82 -2.24 8.37
N TYR A 157 -4.86 -2.46 7.57
CA TYR A 157 -6.22 -2.58 8.06
C TYR A 157 -6.75 -3.98 7.75
N GLY A 158 -7.26 -4.66 8.77
CA GLY A 158 -7.82 -6.00 8.63
C GLY A 158 -6.79 -7.12 8.40
N GLY A 159 -5.49 -6.82 8.38
CA GLY A 159 -4.43 -7.80 8.20
C GLY A 159 -4.30 -8.72 9.42
N GLY A 160 -4.47 -10.04 9.22
CA GLY A 160 -4.25 -11.02 10.30
C GLY A 160 -5.32 -11.07 11.40
N VAL A 161 -6.42 -10.30 11.29
CA VAL A 161 -7.52 -10.25 12.27
C VAL A 161 -8.78 -10.93 11.73
N SER A 162 -9.71 -11.31 12.61
CA SER A 162 -10.99 -11.87 12.22
C SER A 162 -11.90 -10.83 11.56
N LEU A 163 -12.96 -11.26 10.86
CA LEU A 163 -13.95 -10.32 10.29
C LEU A 163 -14.67 -9.53 11.40
N ARG A 164 -14.90 -10.14 12.54
CA ARG A 164 -15.52 -9.50 13.69
C ARG A 164 -14.64 -8.37 14.23
N ASP A 165 -13.33 -8.62 14.30
CA ASP A 165 -12.37 -7.63 14.81
C ASP A 165 -12.16 -6.47 13.83
N MET A 166 -12.41 -6.68 12.53
CA MET A 166 -12.38 -5.59 11.55
C MET A 166 -13.42 -4.50 11.82
N ALA A 167 -14.54 -4.83 12.45
CA ALA A 167 -15.54 -3.86 12.85
C ALA A 167 -15.08 -2.96 14.02
N MET A 168 -13.96 -3.33 14.67
CA MET A 168 -13.38 -2.57 15.78
C MET A 168 -12.05 -1.93 15.31
N PRO A 169 -12.00 -0.63 15.01
CA PRO A 169 -10.82 0.02 14.44
C PRO A 169 -9.51 -0.22 15.20
N ALA A 170 -9.57 -0.20 16.55
CA ALA A 170 -8.40 -0.45 17.40
C ALA A 170 -7.82 -1.86 17.26
N ALA A 171 -8.63 -2.86 16.88
CA ALA A 171 -8.20 -4.24 16.66
C ALA A 171 -7.80 -4.49 15.19
N ALA A 172 -8.37 -3.70 14.28
CA ALA A 172 -8.19 -3.87 12.83
C ALA A 172 -6.89 -3.26 12.30
N ILE A 173 -6.34 -2.25 12.98
CA ILE A 173 -5.17 -1.49 12.55
C ILE A 173 -3.90 -2.06 13.18
N ALA A 174 -2.89 -2.28 12.37
CA ALA A 174 -1.54 -2.59 12.85
C ALA A 174 -0.51 -1.77 12.11
N ARG A 175 0.59 -1.45 12.82
CA ARG A 175 1.77 -0.79 12.26
C ARG A 175 2.95 -1.74 12.35
N VAL A 176 3.58 -2.03 11.21
CA VAL A 176 4.69 -2.98 11.09
C VAL A 176 5.84 -2.29 10.39
N PRO A 177 7.07 -2.29 10.94
CA PRO A 177 8.23 -1.70 10.27
C PRO A 177 8.42 -2.26 8.86
N VAL A 178 9.00 -1.48 7.94
CA VAL A 178 9.32 -1.91 6.57
C VAL A 178 10.54 -2.83 6.53
N ALA A 179 11.50 -2.57 7.39
CA ALA A 179 12.75 -3.34 7.56
C ALA A 179 12.70 -4.21 8.81
#